data_d5b368f7746dce4b656823a088715daf
#
_entry.id   d5b368f7746dce4b656823a088715daf
#
_cell.length_a   1.000
_cell.length_b   1.000
_cell.length_c   1.000
_cell.angle_alpha   90.00
_cell.angle_beta   90.00
_cell.angle_gamma   90.00
#
_symmetry.space_group_name_H-M   'P 1'
#
loop_
_entity.id
_entity.type
_entity.pdbx_description
1 polymer ?
#
loop_
_entity_poly.entity_id
_entity_poly.type
_entity_poly.pdbx_seq_one_letter_code
_entity_poly.pdbx_strand_id
1 'polypeptide(L)'
;QKSDSIKSMLLPDVVVTESYQQRQAKKSALTVEVIEQDFLRKHFTGNFMQAMENIPGVQAMDIGSGFSKPMIRGMGFNRIAVLENGIKQEGQQWGADHGLELDAFNIGTVNVLKGPSSLLYGSDAMGGVIDITSPPVPSVDMLFGDVTLLGKSVNGTLGGSFMLGIKKSFWYAQVRYSEQHFGDYRIPTDTIVYLTQKMPVYGRKLKNTAGIERKIGFFA
;
A
#
# COMPACT_ATOMS: atom_id res chain seq x y z
N GLN A 1 18.15 -61.37 -20.50
CA GLN A 1 18.29 -60.29 -19.47
C GLN A 1 17.85 -58.98 -20.08
N LYS A 2 16.66 -58.49 -19.67
CA LYS A 2 16.20 -57.16 -20.01
C LYS A 2 16.86 -56.18 -19.00
N SER A 3 17.66 -55.26 -19.51
CA SER A 3 18.21 -54.17 -18.78
C SER A 3 17.08 -53.11 -18.55
N ASP A 4 16.59 -52.98 -17.34
CA ASP A 4 15.72 -51.88 -16.96
C ASP A 4 16.57 -50.59 -16.88
N SER A 5 16.43 -49.75 -17.89
CA SER A 5 17.01 -48.41 -17.86
C SER A 5 16.18 -47.54 -16.95
N ILE A 6 16.72 -47.23 -15.76
CA ILE A 6 16.14 -46.22 -14.86
C ILE A 6 16.19 -44.86 -15.57
N LYS A 7 15.02 -44.34 -15.99
CA LYS A 7 14.86 -42.97 -16.46
C LYS A 7 15.11 -42.04 -15.29
N SER A 8 16.29 -41.45 -15.21
CA SER A 8 16.52 -40.35 -14.29
C SER A 8 15.73 -39.12 -14.77
N MET A 9 14.71 -38.74 -14.04
CA MET A 9 13.97 -37.50 -14.24
C MET A 9 14.74 -36.38 -13.51
N LEU A 10 15.44 -35.53 -14.26
CA LEU A 10 16.02 -34.30 -13.70
C LEU A 10 14.88 -33.41 -13.30
N LEU A 11 14.70 -33.21 -12.01
CA LEU A 11 13.82 -32.17 -11.48
C LEU A 11 14.47 -30.81 -11.77
N PRO A 12 13.69 -29.81 -12.20
CA PRO A 12 14.24 -28.47 -12.37
C PRO A 12 14.74 -27.95 -11.02
N ASP A 13 15.89 -27.27 -11.05
CA ASP A 13 16.46 -26.67 -9.88
C ASP A 13 15.46 -25.68 -9.27
N VAL A 14 15.12 -25.88 -7.99
CA VAL A 14 14.32 -24.95 -7.23
C VAL A 14 15.22 -23.80 -6.80
N VAL A 15 15.20 -22.72 -7.57
CA VAL A 15 15.90 -21.48 -7.19
C VAL A 15 15.06 -20.73 -6.17
N VAL A 16 15.47 -20.76 -4.92
CA VAL A 16 14.89 -19.93 -3.88
C VAL A 16 15.55 -18.55 -3.95
N THR A 17 14.86 -17.58 -4.54
CA THR A 17 15.31 -16.18 -4.55
C THR A 17 14.74 -15.47 -3.32
N GLU A 18 15.62 -15.07 -2.43
CA GLU A 18 15.29 -14.20 -1.30
C GLU A 18 15.76 -12.77 -1.63
N SER A 19 14.86 -11.79 -1.49
CA SER A 19 15.23 -10.40 -1.73
C SER A 19 16.26 -9.90 -0.68
N TYR A 20 17.07 -8.92 -1.07
CA TYR A 20 18.03 -8.32 -0.13
C TYR A 20 17.35 -7.77 1.12
N GLN A 21 16.15 -7.19 0.95
CA GLN A 21 15.35 -6.65 2.04
C GLN A 21 14.86 -7.74 3.01
N GLN A 22 14.43 -8.90 2.50
CA GLN A 22 14.05 -10.05 3.32
C GLN A 22 15.24 -10.58 4.14
N ARG A 23 16.44 -10.61 3.55
CA ARG A 23 17.65 -11.00 4.29
C ARG A 23 17.99 -10.01 5.40
N GLN A 24 17.85 -8.72 5.15
CA GLN A 24 18.09 -7.69 6.16
C GLN A 24 17.04 -7.76 7.28
N ALA A 25 15.77 -7.99 6.94
CA ALA A 25 14.70 -8.19 7.91
C ALA A 25 14.99 -9.36 8.86
N LYS A 26 15.46 -10.50 8.35
CA LYS A 26 15.82 -11.67 9.16
C LYS A 26 17.01 -11.42 10.10
N LYS A 27 17.93 -10.51 9.72
CA LYS A 27 19.08 -10.12 10.54
C LYS A 27 18.75 -9.03 11.56
N SER A 28 17.61 -8.38 11.43
CA SER A 28 17.17 -7.32 12.33
C SER A 28 16.77 -7.90 13.69
N ALA A 29 17.14 -7.22 14.78
CA ALA A 29 16.61 -7.51 16.11
C ALA A 29 15.13 -7.11 16.25
N LEU A 30 14.58 -6.35 15.30
CA LEU A 30 13.18 -5.96 15.26
C LEU A 30 12.38 -6.94 14.39
N THR A 31 11.11 -7.12 14.74
CA THR A 31 10.18 -7.90 13.90
C THR A 31 9.83 -7.07 12.66
N VAL A 32 10.48 -7.38 11.53
CA VAL A 32 10.24 -6.73 10.25
C VAL A 32 9.49 -7.69 9.33
N GLU A 33 8.39 -7.23 8.79
CA GLU A 33 7.63 -7.95 7.77
C GLU A 33 7.74 -7.20 6.44
N VAL A 34 8.22 -7.90 5.42
CA VAL A 34 8.43 -7.35 4.08
C VAL A 34 7.28 -7.77 3.19
N ILE A 35 6.59 -6.80 2.64
CA ILE A 35 5.45 -6.98 1.74
C ILE A 35 5.88 -6.58 0.33
N GLU A 36 5.91 -7.56 -0.54
CA GLU A 36 6.30 -7.39 -1.94
C GLU A 36 5.16 -6.81 -2.78
N GLN A 37 5.51 -6.18 -3.89
CA GLN A 37 4.56 -5.54 -4.80
C GLN A 37 3.44 -6.49 -5.28
N ASP A 38 3.77 -7.76 -5.55
CA ASP A 38 2.79 -8.74 -6.01
C ASP A 38 1.68 -9.01 -4.99
N PHE A 39 2.02 -9.02 -3.70
CA PHE A 39 1.03 -9.14 -2.63
C PHE A 39 0.13 -7.90 -2.61
N LEU A 40 0.73 -6.71 -2.68
CA LEU A 40 -0.02 -5.44 -2.69
C LEU A 40 -0.97 -5.36 -3.89
N ARG A 41 -0.51 -5.71 -5.09
CA ARG A 41 -1.33 -5.73 -6.31
C ARG A 41 -2.53 -6.68 -6.20
N LYS A 42 -2.34 -7.87 -5.63
CA LYS A 42 -3.42 -8.86 -5.43
C LYS A 42 -4.51 -8.39 -4.47
N HIS A 43 -4.14 -7.59 -3.47
CA HIS A 43 -5.06 -7.10 -2.45
C HIS A 43 -5.43 -5.63 -2.64
N PHE A 44 -5.01 -5.02 -3.75
CA PHE A 44 -5.27 -3.61 -4.03
C PHE A 44 -6.75 -3.35 -4.29
N THR A 45 -7.31 -2.47 -3.50
CA THR A 45 -8.72 -2.06 -3.58
C THR A 45 -8.88 -0.55 -3.81
N GLY A 46 -7.82 0.13 -4.28
CA GLY A 46 -7.80 1.59 -4.44
C GLY A 46 -7.35 2.34 -3.20
N ASN A 47 -7.22 1.65 -2.07
CA ASN A 47 -6.67 2.20 -0.84
C ASN A 47 -5.53 1.29 -0.37
N PHE A 48 -4.35 1.87 -0.21
CA PHE A 48 -3.15 1.17 0.22
C PHE A 48 -3.34 0.47 1.58
N MET A 49 -3.90 1.17 2.55
CA MET A 49 -4.05 0.63 3.90
C MET A 49 -5.00 -0.56 3.97
N GLN A 50 -6.03 -0.61 3.13
CA GLN A 50 -6.91 -1.79 3.04
C GLN A 50 -6.15 -3.03 2.54
N ALA A 51 -5.19 -2.88 1.64
CA ALA A 51 -4.32 -4.00 1.26
C ALA A 51 -3.46 -4.48 2.45
N MET A 52 -3.03 -3.55 3.31
CA MET A 52 -2.21 -3.83 4.49
C MET A 52 -2.98 -4.53 5.62
N GLU A 53 -4.30 -4.47 5.67
CA GLU A 53 -5.11 -5.20 6.67
C GLU A 53 -4.98 -6.72 6.60
N ASN A 54 -4.50 -7.24 5.48
CA ASN A 54 -4.17 -8.66 5.34
C ASN A 54 -2.90 -9.08 6.10
N ILE A 55 -2.19 -8.10 6.71
CA ILE A 55 -0.97 -8.35 7.48
C ILE A 55 -1.34 -8.48 8.97
N PRO A 56 -0.95 -9.57 9.65
CA PRO A 56 -1.27 -9.77 11.05
C PRO A 56 -0.84 -8.59 11.92
N GLY A 57 -1.78 -8.02 12.69
CA GLY A 57 -1.53 -6.91 13.60
C GLY A 57 -1.44 -5.53 12.94
N VAL A 58 -1.71 -5.43 11.64
CA VAL A 58 -1.91 -4.16 10.93
C VAL A 58 -3.40 -3.98 10.67
N GLN A 59 -3.90 -2.79 10.89
CA GLN A 59 -5.30 -2.41 10.67
C GLN A 59 -5.34 -1.06 9.95
N ALA A 60 -6.38 -0.83 9.18
CA ALA A 60 -6.70 0.47 8.61
C ALA A 60 -7.78 1.15 9.46
N MET A 61 -7.55 2.38 9.83
CA MET A 61 -8.60 3.25 10.32
C MET A 61 -9.13 4.05 9.15
N ASP A 62 -10.24 3.59 8.57
CA ASP A 62 -10.86 4.24 7.42
C ASP A 62 -11.56 5.53 7.84
N ILE A 63 -11.21 6.62 7.18
CA ILE A 63 -11.76 7.97 7.41
C ILE A 63 -12.75 8.32 6.30
N GLY A 64 -12.66 7.63 5.18
CA GLY A 64 -13.49 7.83 4.00
C GLY A 64 -13.19 6.81 2.91
N SER A 65 -13.78 6.97 1.74
CA SER A 65 -13.70 6.00 0.65
C SER A 65 -12.29 5.77 0.11
N GLY A 66 -11.39 6.73 0.26
CA GLY A 66 -10.02 6.66 -0.26
C GLY A 66 -8.94 6.90 0.79
N PHE A 67 -9.32 7.28 2.02
CA PHE A 67 -8.36 7.74 3.02
C PHE A 67 -8.41 6.87 4.26
N SER A 68 -7.26 6.37 4.66
CA SER A 68 -7.10 5.55 5.85
C SER A 68 -5.82 5.89 6.57
N LYS A 69 -5.78 5.59 7.87
CA LYS A 69 -4.59 5.67 8.70
C LYS A 69 -4.13 4.30 9.14
N PRO A 70 -2.81 4.09 9.27
CA PRO A 70 -2.30 2.85 9.80
C PRO A 70 -2.52 2.74 11.30
N MET A 71 -2.85 1.54 11.73
CA MET A 71 -2.79 1.10 13.11
C MET A 71 -1.97 -0.18 13.20
N ILE A 72 -1.03 -0.26 14.12
CA ILE A 72 -0.23 -1.45 14.41
C ILE A 72 -0.50 -1.86 15.85
N ARG A 73 -1.03 -3.07 16.07
CA ARG A 73 -1.35 -3.60 17.40
C ARG A 73 -2.19 -2.64 18.26
N GLY A 74 -3.17 -1.98 17.63
CA GLY A 74 -4.06 -1.02 18.30
C GLY A 74 -3.47 0.38 18.52
N MET A 75 -2.21 0.61 18.15
CA MET A 75 -1.59 1.94 18.19
C MET A 75 -1.69 2.61 16.82
N GLY A 76 -2.07 3.87 16.80
CA GLY A 76 -2.22 4.66 15.58
C GLY A 76 -1.79 6.11 15.79
N PHE A 77 -2.13 6.97 14.82
CA PHE A 77 -1.81 8.39 14.80
C PHE A 77 -0.28 8.65 14.93
N ASN A 78 0.11 9.58 15.77
CA ASN A 78 1.50 9.95 16.03
C ASN A 78 2.34 8.90 16.79
N ARG A 79 1.86 7.64 16.84
CA ARG A 79 2.63 6.50 17.40
C ARG A 79 3.15 5.55 16.34
N ILE A 80 2.77 5.77 15.09
CA ILE A 80 3.23 5.01 13.93
C ILE A 80 3.94 5.98 12.99
N ALA A 81 5.23 5.75 12.76
CA ALA A 81 5.97 6.50 11.75
C ALA A 81 5.70 5.90 10.37
N VAL A 82 5.39 6.75 9.40
CA VAL A 82 5.30 6.36 7.99
C VAL A 82 6.42 7.03 7.23
N LEU A 83 7.18 6.25 6.49
CA LEU A 83 8.24 6.73 5.62
C LEU A 83 7.88 6.41 4.17
N GLU A 84 8.27 7.31 3.27
CA GLU A 84 8.23 7.10 1.83
C GLU A 84 9.63 7.31 1.28
N ASN A 85 10.22 6.26 0.71
CA ASN A 85 11.60 6.26 0.23
C ASN A 85 12.61 6.75 1.28
N GLY A 86 12.43 6.37 2.54
CA GLY A 86 13.27 6.76 3.68
C GLY A 86 12.99 8.14 4.26
N ILE A 87 12.06 8.91 3.68
CA ILE A 87 11.67 10.24 4.18
C ILE A 87 10.41 10.10 5.03
N LYS A 88 10.49 10.54 6.27
CA LYS A 88 9.35 10.51 7.18
C LYS A 88 8.26 11.48 6.73
N GLN A 89 7.04 10.97 6.66
CA GLN A 89 5.86 11.74 6.33
C GLN A 89 5.30 12.39 7.59
N GLU A 90 5.64 13.67 7.79
CA GLU A 90 5.18 14.44 8.96
C GLU A 90 3.83 15.11 8.68
N GLY A 91 3.00 15.26 9.70
CA GLY A 91 1.72 15.97 9.61
C GLY A 91 0.52 15.15 9.15
N GLN A 92 0.71 14.07 8.42
CA GLN A 92 -0.40 13.23 7.90
C GLN A 92 -1.14 12.46 9.00
N GLN A 93 -0.54 12.31 10.18
CA GLN A 93 -1.08 11.48 11.25
C GLN A 93 -1.73 12.26 12.38
N TRP A 94 -1.66 13.58 12.38
CA TRP A 94 -2.01 14.41 13.52
C TRP A 94 -3.52 14.54 13.73
N GLY A 95 -4.30 14.76 12.71
CA GLY A 95 -5.74 14.89 12.80
C GLY A 95 -6.47 13.56 12.54
N ALA A 96 -7.68 13.40 13.06
CA ALA A 96 -8.53 12.25 12.75
C ALA A 96 -9.12 12.33 11.32
N ASP A 97 -9.07 13.50 10.72
CA ASP A 97 -9.69 13.89 9.44
C ASP A 97 -8.74 13.84 8.24
N HIS A 98 -7.44 13.59 8.47
CA HIS A 98 -6.46 13.43 7.40
C HIS A 98 -5.96 11.98 7.30
N GLY A 99 -6.01 11.40 6.10
CA GLY A 99 -5.43 10.10 5.79
C GLY A 99 -3.98 10.19 5.33
N LEU A 100 -3.41 9.07 4.92
CA LEU A 100 -2.10 9.06 4.26
C LEU A 100 -2.21 9.58 2.83
N GLU A 101 -1.39 10.58 2.50
CA GLU A 101 -1.34 11.20 1.16
C GLU A 101 -0.37 10.47 0.22
N LEU A 102 -0.35 9.15 0.28
CA LEU A 102 0.51 8.30 -0.54
C LEU A 102 -0.15 8.00 -1.89
N ASP A 103 0.66 7.94 -2.95
CA ASP A 103 0.18 7.40 -4.23
C ASP A 103 0.08 5.89 -4.14
N ALA A 104 -1.14 5.39 -3.93
CA ALA A 104 -1.42 3.98 -3.79
C ALA A 104 -1.01 3.13 -5.03
N PHE A 105 -0.85 3.75 -6.19
CA PHE A 105 -0.37 3.10 -7.41
C PHE A 105 1.16 3.08 -7.53
N ASN A 106 1.89 3.88 -6.71
CA ASN A 106 3.35 3.99 -6.76
C ASN A 106 4.05 3.24 -5.62
N ILE A 107 3.53 2.09 -5.22
CA ILE A 107 4.10 1.32 -4.12
C ILE A 107 4.81 0.09 -4.69
N GLY A 108 6.10 -0.02 -4.40
CA GLY A 108 6.92 -1.18 -4.74
C GLY A 108 6.95 -2.20 -3.61
N THR A 109 7.57 -1.85 -2.51
CA THR A 109 7.71 -2.72 -1.35
C THR A 109 7.34 -1.96 -0.08
N VAL A 110 6.79 -2.66 0.89
CA VAL A 110 6.47 -2.09 2.21
C VAL A 110 7.14 -2.92 3.28
N ASN A 111 7.90 -2.26 4.14
CA ASN A 111 8.47 -2.87 5.34
C ASN A 111 7.66 -2.43 6.55
N VAL A 112 7.10 -3.38 7.28
CA VAL A 112 6.38 -3.12 8.52
C VAL A 112 7.23 -3.57 9.69
N LEU A 113 7.69 -2.61 10.48
CA LEU A 113 8.41 -2.84 11.72
C LEU A 113 7.41 -2.77 12.88
N LYS A 114 7.17 -3.90 13.53
CA LYS A 114 6.17 -4.00 14.61
C LYS A 114 6.86 -3.93 15.97
N GLY A 115 6.56 -2.89 16.72
CA GLY A 115 7.11 -2.68 18.07
C GLY A 115 7.86 -1.36 18.20
N PRO A 116 8.52 -1.12 19.34
CA PRO A 116 9.15 0.14 19.65
C PRO A 116 10.41 0.34 18.78
N SER A 117 10.27 1.14 17.76
CA SER A 117 11.36 1.52 16.83
C SER A 117 11.83 2.96 17.05
N SER A 118 11.44 3.57 18.17
CA SER A 118 11.70 4.99 18.49
C SER A 118 13.18 5.35 18.53
N LEU A 119 14.04 4.41 18.84
CA LEU A 119 15.51 4.62 18.83
C LEU A 119 16.07 4.91 17.43
N LEU A 120 15.41 4.39 16.38
CA LEU A 120 15.87 4.54 15.00
C LEU A 120 15.08 5.59 14.21
N TYR A 121 13.79 5.77 14.52
CA TYR A 121 12.86 6.55 13.70
C TYR A 121 12.17 7.71 14.46
N GLY A 122 12.55 7.94 15.72
CA GLY A 122 12.00 9.01 16.55
C GLY A 122 10.82 8.58 17.41
N SER A 123 10.33 9.53 18.24
CA SER A 123 9.28 9.30 19.24
C SER A 123 7.97 8.78 18.66
N ASP A 124 7.69 9.11 17.42
CA ASP A 124 6.45 8.73 16.73
C ASP A 124 6.44 7.26 16.25
N ALA A 125 7.55 6.53 16.44
CA ALA A 125 7.67 5.13 16.10
C ALA A 125 7.48 4.17 17.30
N MET A 126 6.74 4.60 18.33
CA MET A 126 6.50 3.75 19.52
C MET A 126 5.72 2.47 19.21
N GLY A 127 4.74 2.56 18.33
CA GLY A 127 3.91 1.43 17.89
C GLY A 127 4.52 0.63 16.76
N GLY A 128 5.35 1.28 15.96
CA GLY A 128 6.01 0.69 14.81
C GLY A 128 6.27 1.68 13.69
N VAL A 129 6.77 1.14 12.59
CA VAL A 129 7.11 1.91 11.38
C VAL A 129 6.52 1.21 10.17
N ILE A 130 6.02 1.98 9.23
CA ILE A 130 5.67 1.56 7.88
C ILE A 130 6.60 2.31 6.92
N ASP A 131 7.54 1.59 6.32
CA ASP A 131 8.49 2.14 5.37
C ASP A 131 8.13 1.67 3.96
N ILE A 132 7.76 2.63 3.12
CA ILE A 132 7.22 2.41 1.78
C ILE A 132 8.29 2.81 0.77
N THR A 133 8.59 1.92 -0.16
CA THR A 133 9.51 2.20 -1.25
C THR A 133 8.78 2.17 -2.58
N SER A 134 9.13 3.08 -3.47
CA SER A 134 8.64 3.10 -4.84
C SER A 134 9.13 1.87 -5.62
N PRO A 135 8.46 1.48 -6.72
CA PRO A 135 8.93 0.42 -7.59
C PRO A 135 10.36 0.69 -8.07
N PRO A 136 11.21 -0.35 -8.16
CA PRO A 136 12.59 -0.19 -8.58
C PRO A 136 12.67 0.28 -10.04
N VAL A 137 13.63 1.15 -10.31
CA VAL A 137 13.95 1.55 -11.69
C VAL A 137 14.66 0.41 -12.40
N PRO A 138 14.38 0.14 -13.69
CA PRO A 138 15.10 -0.86 -14.46
C PRO A 138 16.61 -0.66 -14.43
N SER A 139 17.37 -1.75 -14.36
CA SER A 139 18.83 -1.73 -14.34
C SER A 139 19.46 -1.56 -15.72
N VAL A 140 18.69 -1.80 -16.78
CA VAL A 140 19.13 -1.73 -18.17
C VAL A 140 18.51 -0.53 -18.90
N ASP A 141 19.16 -0.09 -19.95
CA ASP A 141 18.64 0.98 -20.81
C ASP A 141 17.38 0.54 -21.49
N MET A 142 16.25 1.20 -21.15
CA MET A 142 14.97 0.88 -21.76
C MET A 142 13.94 2.01 -21.56
N LEU A 143 12.93 2.00 -22.40
CA LEU A 143 11.66 2.65 -22.16
C LEU A 143 10.78 1.70 -21.36
N PHE A 144 10.15 2.18 -20.29
CA PHE A 144 9.27 1.37 -19.44
C PHE A 144 8.02 2.15 -19.07
N GLY A 145 6.96 1.43 -18.76
CA GLY A 145 5.69 2.05 -18.40
C GLY A 145 4.75 1.06 -17.74
N ASP A 146 3.76 1.61 -17.05
CA ASP A 146 2.73 0.86 -16.36
C ASP A 146 1.38 1.60 -16.50
N VAL A 147 0.32 0.83 -16.70
CA VAL A 147 -1.05 1.34 -16.71
C VAL A 147 -1.87 0.48 -15.79
N THR A 148 -2.50 1.10 -14.80
CA THR A 148 -3.41 0.42 -13.88
C THR A 148 -4.79 1.04 -13.98
N LEU A 149 -5.84 0.21 -14.08
CA LEU A 149 -7.23 0.64 -14.04
C LEU A 149 -7.93 -0.01 -12.86
N LEU A 150 -8.76 0.75 -12.17
CA LEU A 150 -9.50 0.33 -10.99
C LEU A 150 -10.98 0.66 -11.14
N GLY A 151 -11.83 -0.32 -10.88
CA GLY A 151 -13.28 -0.12 -10.77
C GLY A 151 -13.86 -0.85 -9.56
N LYS A 152 -14.68 -0.18 -8.75
CA LYS A 152 -15.37 -0.77 -7.59
C LYS A 152 -16.87 -0.49 -7.69
N SER A 153 -17.68 -1.54 -7.63
CA SER A 153 -19.15 -1.40 -7.70
C SER A 153 -19.77 -0.94 -6.38
N VAL A 154 -19.10 -1.24 -5.24
CA VAL A 154 -19.66 -1.00 -3.90
C VAL A 154 -19.98 0.48 -3.64
N ASN A 155 -19.14 1.39 -4.12
CA ASN A 155 -19.32 2.83 -4.01
C ASN A 155 -19.19 3.56 -5.35
N GLY A 156 -19.07 2.83 -6.48
CA GLY A 156 -18.90 3.40 -7.80
C GLY A 156 -17.52 4.07 -7.99
N THR A 157 -16.49 3.60 -7.29
CA THR A 157 -15.12 4.09 -7.51
C THR A 157 -14.64 3.75 -8.90
N LEU A 158 -14.08 4.74 -9.58
CA LEU A 158 -13.36 4.58 -10.84
C LEU A 158 -12.02 5.30 -10.72
N GLY A 159 -10.95 4.64 -11.11
CA GLY A 159 -9.63 5.24 -11.02
C GLY A 159 -8.60 4.51 -11.86
N GLY A 160 -7.42 5.06 -11.89
CA GLY A 160 -6.29 4.44 -12.55
C GLY A 160 -5.02 5.27 -12.43
N SER A 161 -3.95 4.70 -12.92
CA SER A 161 -2.66 5.36 -13.04
C SER A 161 -2.02 5.07 -14.38
N PHE A 162 -1.21 6.01 -14.81
CA PHE A 162 -0.32 5.90 -15.95
C PHE A 162 1.08 6.31 -15.52
N MET A 163 2.06 5.52 -15.90
CA MET A 163 3.46 5.84 -15.67
C MET A 163 4.24 5.58 -16.95
N LEU A 164 5.12 6.51 -17.30
CA LEU A 164 6.07 6.38 -18.40
C LEU A 164 7.44 6.83 -17.93
N GLY A 165 8.44 6.01 -18.19
CA GLY A 165 9.82 6.30 -17.83
C GLY A 165 10.81 5.85 -18.89
N ILE A 166 11.97 6.46 -18.85
CA ILE A 166 13.13 6.09 -19.67
C ILE A 166 14.35 5.94 -18.77
N LYS A 167 15.06 4.85 -18.94
CA LYS A 167 16.37 4.61 -18.33
C LYS A 167 17.46 4.64 -19.41
N LYS A 168 18.50 5.40 -19.14
CA LYS A 168 19.70 5.50 -19.99
C LYS A 168 20.93 5.50 -19.11
N SER A 169 21.86 4.56 -19.36
CA SER A 169 23.16 4.46 -18.71
C SER A 169 23.20 4.97 -17.26
N PHE A 170 23.51 6.25 -17.03
CA PHE A 170 23.71 6.85 -15.73
C PHE A 170 22.54 7.73 -15.24
N TRP A 171 21.47 7.90 -16.02
CA TRP A 171 20.30 8.68 -15.64
C TRP A 171 18.98 7.98 -15.96
N TYR A 172 17.91 8.37 -15.29
CA TYR A 172 16.54 7.99 -15.65
C TYR A 172 15.62 9.20 -15.48
N ALA A 173 14.50 9.16 -16.14
CA ALA A 173 13.42 10.10 -15.94
C ALA A 173 12.08 9.35 -16.01
N GLN A 174 11.15 9.71 -15.15
CA GLN A 174 9.85 9.08 -15.05
C GLN A 174 8.78 10.11 -14.73
N VAL A 175 7.65 10.01 -15.38
CA VAL A 175 6.44 10.75 -15.07
C VAL A 175 5.33 9.77 -14.69
N ARG A 176 4.57 10.12 -13.66
CA ARG A 176 3.40 9.37 -13.22
C ARG A 176 2.22 10.31 -13.03
N TYR A 177 1.06 9.83 -13.41
CA TYR A 177 -0.22 10.43 -13.10
C TYR A 177 -1.16 9.37 -12.55
N SER A 178 -1.85 9.66 -11.46
CA SER A 178 -2.89 8.83 -10.92
C SER A 178 -4.12 9.66 -10.55
N GLU A 179 -5.30 9.08 -10.78
CA GLU A 179 -6.57 9.70 -10.43
C GLU A 179 -7.56 8.65 -9.97
N GLN A 180 -8.31 8.96 -8.91
CA GLN A 180 -9.40 8.14 -8.41
C GLN A 180 -10.60 9.02 -8.05
N HIS A 181 -11.78 8.60 -8.49
CA HIS A 181 -13.06 9.17 -8.13
C HIS A 181 -13.79 8.18 -7.23
N PHE A 182 -14.09 8.57 -6.02
CA PHE A 182 -14.83 7.77 -5.06
C PHE A 182 -16.27 8.23 -5.00
N GLY A 183 -17.23 7.34 -5.21
CA GLY A 183 -18.62 7.64 -4.97
C GLY A 183 -19.00 7.54 -3.49
N ASP A 184 -20.20 8.00 -3.19
CA ASP A 184 -20.75 7.91 -1.84
C ASP A 184 -20.86 6.46 -1.36
N TYR A 185 -20.59 6.24 -0.06
CA TYR A 185 -20.78 4.94 0.57
C TYR A 185 -22.22 4.45 0.45
N ARG A 186 -22.36 3.21 0.02
CA ARG A 186 -23.65 2.49 0.06
C ARG A 186 -23.74 1.72 1.36
N ILE A 187 -24.86 1.86 2.05
CA ILE A 187 -25.16 1.14 3.28
C ILE A 187 -26.33 0.18 3.06
N PRO A 188 -26.39 -0.95 3.81
CA PRO A 188 -27.45 -1.95 3.63
C PRO A 188 -28.82 -1.51 4.14
N THR A 189 -28.84 -0.46 4.97
CA THR A 189 -30.06 0.06 5.61
C THR A 189 -30.45 1.41 5.04
N ASP A 190 -31.69 1.81 5.24
CA ASP A 190 -32.23 3.14 4.92
C ASP A 190 -32.22 4.11 6.12
N THR A 191 -31.68 3.66 7.25
CA THR A 191 -31.54 4.46 8.48
C THR A 191 -30.18 4.26 9.11
N ILE A 192 -29.63 5.31 9.71
CA ILE A 192 -28.45 5.28 10.58
C ILE A 192 -28.79 5.82 11.96
N VAL A 193 -28.04 5.40 12.97
CA VAL A 193 -28.12 5.99 14.31
C VAL A 193 -26.95 6.96 14.47
N TYR A 194 -27.27 8.23 14.63
CA TYR A 194 -26.29 9.28 14.90
C TYR A 194 -26.66 10.00 16.18
N LEU A 195 -25.75 10.05 17.14
CA LEU A 195 -25.97 10.64 18.47
C LEU A 195 -27.31 10.20 19.10
N THR A 196 -27.58 8.88 19.12
CA THR A 196 -28.79 8.23 19.64
C THR A 196 -30.08 8.46 18.84
N GLN A 197 -30.06 9.28 17.80
CA GLN A 197 -31.21 9.52 16.93
C GLN A 197 -31.16 8.68 15.66
N LYS A 198 -32.29 8.10 15.25
CA LYS A 198 -32.44 7.44 13.97
C LYS A 198 -32.66 8.47 12.88
N MET A 199 -31.76 8.50 11.91
CA MET A 199 -31.82 9.41 10.77
C MET A 199 -32.07 8.61 9.48
N PRO A 200 -32.98 9.03 8.62
CA PRO A 200 -33.23 8.38 7.34
C PRO A 200 -32.06 8.65 6.37
N VAL A 201 -31.68 7.62 5.61
CA VAL A 201 -30.69 7.71 4.55
C VAL A 201 -31.34 7.45 3.21
N TYR A 202 -31.48 8.49 2.41
CA TYR A 202 -32.15 8.41 1.13
C TYR A 202 -31.28 7.68 0.09
N GLY A 203 -31.88 6.69 -0.56
CA GLY A 203 -31.21 5.89 -1.59
C GLY A 203 -30.09 5.00 -1.05
N ARG A 204 -30.04 4.76 0.27
CA ARG A 204 -29.00 3.96 0.94
C ARG A 204 -27.58 4.43 0.64
N LYS A 205 -27.40 5.74 0.51
CA LYS A 205 -26.10 6.38 0.28
C LYS A 205 -25.83 7.41 1.35
N LEU A 206 -24.67 7.31 2.00
CA LEU A 206 -24.15 8.33 2.89
C LEU A 206 -23.65 9.50 2.05
N LYS A 207 -24.40 10.57 1.94
CA LYS A 207 -24.03 11.77 1.19
C LYS A 207 -22.78 12.42 1.80
N ASN A 208 -22.00 13.08 0.95
CA ASN A 208 -20.76 13.77 1.30
C ASN A 208 -19.60 12.84 1.72
N THR A 209 -19.64 11.57 1.30
CA THR A 209 -18.53 10.63 1.46
C THR A 209 -17.79 10.38 0.14
N ALA A 210 -18.25 10.97 -0.95
CA ALA A 210 -17.56 10.97 -2.24
C ALA A 210 -16.33 11.87 -2.22
N GLY A 211 -15.37 11.59 -3.09
CA GLY A 211 -14.16 12.38 -3.20
C GLY A 211 -13.39 12.10 -4.49
N ILE A 212 -12.38 12.92 -4.72
CA ILE A 212 -11.45 12.78 -5.84
C ILE A 212 -10.03 12.88 -5.29
N GLU A 213 -9.18 12.00 -5.72
CA GLU A 213 -7.75 12.02 -5.44
C GLU A 213 -6.99 12.12 -6.76
N ARG A 214 -6.03 13.04 -6.86
CA ARG A 214 -5.15 13.22 -8.03
C ARG A 214 -3.73 13.39 -7.57
N LYS A 215 -2.80 12.69 -8.24
CA LYS A 215 -1.38 12.81 -7.97
C LYS A 215 -0.60 12.86 -9.27
N ILE A 216 0.44 13.69 -9.25
CA ILE A 216 1.42 13.81 -10.33
C ILE A 216 2.79 13.68 -9.70
N GLY A 217 3.61 12.79 -10.23
CA GLY A 217 4.98 12.58 -9.78
C GLY A 217 5.97 12.70 -10.94
N PHE A 218 7.12 13.35 -10.64
CA PHE A 218 8.27 13.42 -11.53
C PHE A 218 9.48 12.91 -10.76
N PHE A 219 10.24 12.02 -11.36
CA PHE A 219 11.42 11.40 -10.76
C PHE A 219 12.55 11.41 -11.78
N ALA A 220 13.77 11.72 -11.32
CA ALA A 220 14.98 11.76 -12.15
C ALA A 220 16.21 11.36 -11.36
#